data_82d1c2b447b3c51f80a5562dd611875b
#
_entry.id   82d1c2b447b3c51f80a5562dd611875b
#
_cell.length_a   1.000
_cell.length_b   1.000
_cell.length_c   1.000
_cell.angle_alpha   90.00
_cell.angle_beta   90.00
_cell.angle_gamma   90.00
#
_symmetry.space_group_name_H-M   'P 1'
#
loop_
_entity.id
_entity.type
_entity.pdbx_description
1 polymer ?
#
loop_
_entity_poly.entity_id
_entity_poly.type
_entity_poly.pdbx_seq_one_letter_code
_entity_poly.pdbx_strand_id
1 'polypeptide(L)'
;MDPRIDQLAKNLVQYSCNVQPGEKVQIQSVGESPKPLVRALVREIYAAGGHPFVELKDPVLTREIVMQGDETLYKLWEEVDLYKMRQMDAYIGISGADNVNEMADVPSAKMRLYMEKYLSNLTNERVNNTKWVVLRYPNSSMAQLASTSLEQFEAFYFDVCNLDYGKMSKAMDALVERLEKTREVRIVGQGTDLSFSIGEIPVIKCAGENNIPDGEVFTAPVKDSVNGVISYNCPAVYNGFTYENIVLRFENGKIVEATANDTEKINQVFDTDEGARYVGEFAIGVNPYILKPMKDTLFDEKIMGSFHFTPGRAYEDASNGNASAIHWDLVCIQTPEYGGGEMYFDGELVRKDGRFVVEDLEVLNPENLK
;
A
#
# COMPACT_ATOMS: atom_id res chain seq x y z
N MET A 1 -7.84 5.95 28.43
CA MET A 1 -7.16 5.64 27.17
C MET A 1 -7.98 6.28 26.07
N ASP A 2 -7.38 6.71 24.98
CA ASP A 2 -8.13 7.30 23.86
C ASP A 2 -9.06 6.22 23.27
N PRO A 3 -10.38 6.43 23.19
CA PRO A 3 -11.31 5.43 22.69
C PRO A 3 -11.08 5.07 21.22
N ARG A 4 -10.45 5.96 20.44
CA ARG A 4 -10.09 5.72 19.03
C ARG A 4 -9.05 4.61 18.91
N ILE A 5 -8.12 4.50 19.86
CA ILE A 5 -7.10 3.43 19.93
C ILE A 5 -7.77 2.09 20.25
N ASP A 6 -8.72 2.07 21.17
CA ASP A 6 -9.44 0.84 21.53
C ASP A 6 -10.31 0.36 20.33
N GLN A 7 -10.93 1.30 19.60
CA GLN A 7 -11.67 0.97 18.37
C GLN A 7 -10.74 0.40 17.28
N LEU A 8 -9.58 1.01 17.06
CA LEU A 8 -8.59 0.52 16.10
C LEU A 8 -8.11 -0.90 16.47
N ALA A 9 -7.77 -1.13 17.73
CA ALA A 9 -7.38 -2.45 18.20
C ALA A 9 -8.47 -3.51 17.95
N LYS A 10 -9.72 -3.14 18.18
CA LYS A 10 -10.88 -4.00 17.89
C LYS A 10 -10.99 -4.32 16.41
N ASN A 11 -10.85 -3.32 15.53
CA ASN A 11 -10.90 -3.53 14.09
C ASN A 11 -9.79 -4.48 13.62
N LEU A 12 -8.55 -4.28 14.09
CA LEU A 12 -7.41 -5.12 13.72
C LEU A 12 -7.58 -6.58 14.17
N VAL A 13 -8.12 -6.80 15.38
CA VAL A 13 -8.29 -8.14 15.96
C VAL A 13 -9.52 -8.84 15.40
N GLN A 14 -10.68 -8.15 15.35
CA GLN A 14 -11.96 -8.78 15.04
C GLN A 14 -12.29 -8.77 13.54
N TYR A 15 -11.80 -7.77 12.78
CA TYR A 15 -12.04 -7.67 11.35
C TYR A 15 -10.81 -8.09 10.55
N SER A 16 -9.69 -7.37 10.62
CA SER A 16 -8.52 -7.63 9.77
C SER A 16 -7.97 -9.05 9.98
N CYS A 17 -7.57 -9.40 11.19
CA CYS A 17 -7.04 -10.74 11.49
C CYS A 17 -8.14 -11.76 11.84
N ASN A 18 -9.37 -11.33 12.14
CA ASN A 18 -10.47 -12.21 12.55
C ASN A 18 -9.99 -13.29 13.54
N VAL A 19 -9.40 -12.84 14.65
CA VAL A 19 -8.75 -13.71 15.64
C VAL A 19 -9.78 -14.62 16.31
N GLN A 20 -9.50 -15.92 16.32
CA GLN A 20 -10.34 -16.95 16.94
C GLN A 20 -9.77 -17.39 18.30
N PRO A 21 -10.63 -17.95 19.19
CA PRO A 21 -10.16 -18.50 20.46
C PRO A 21 -9.04 -19.55 20.29
N GLY A 22 -7.97 -19.41 21.08
CA GLY A 22 -6.80 -20.28 21.06
C GLY A 22 -5.72 -19.87 20.04
N GLU A 23 -6.00 -18.92 19.13
CA GLU A 23 -5.01 -18.48 18.16
C GLU A 23 -3.88 -17.66 18.78
N LYS A 24 -2.69 -17.87 18.27
CA LYS A 24 -1.46 -17.19 18.67
C LYS A 24 -1.22 -16.01 17.71
N VAL A 25 -1.14 -14.80 18.25
CA VAL A 25 -1.04 -13.56 17.49
C VAL A 25 0.28 -12.86 17.81
N GLN A 26 1.15 -12.73 16.83
CA GLN A 26 2.34 -11.91 16.98
C GLN A 26 2.00 -10.45 16.74
N ILE A 27 2.33 -9.58 17.72
CA ILE A 27 2.32 -8.13 17.59
C ILE A 27 3.77 -7.69 17.46
N GLN A 28 4.18 -7.22 16.28
CA GLN A 28 5.49 -6.59 16.09
C GLN A 28 5.33 -5.08 16.00
N SER A 29 6.00 -4.34 16.88
CA SER A 29 5.95 -2.90 16.92
C SER A 29 7.33 -2.31 16.76
N VAL A 30 7.47 -1.34 15.86
CA VAL A 30 8.71 -0.59 15.61
C VAL A 30 8.56 0.83 16.18
N GLY A 31 9.50 1.24 17.04
CA GLY A 31 9.48 2.55 17.70
C GLY A 31 8.65 2.59 18.98
N GLU A 32 8.65 3.75 19.63
CA GLU A 32 8.02 3.96 20.95
C GLU A 32 6.55 4.43 20.84
N SER A 33 6.23 5.21 19.82
CA SER A 33 4.90 5.83 19.63
C SER A 33 3.74 4.82 19.59
N PRO A 34 3.86 3.58 19.05
CA PRO A 34 2.75 2.63 18.99
C PRO A 34 2.39 1.95 20.31
N LYS A 35 3.14 2.11 21.37
CA LYS A 35 2.91 1.40 22.67
C LYS A 35 1.46 1.49 23.18
N PRO A 36 0.73 2.62 23.08
CA PRO A 36 -0.69 2.66 23.46
C PRO A 36 -1.55 1.66 22.70
N LEU A 37 -1.34 1.53 21.37
CA LEU A 37 -2.05 0.57 20.52
C LEU A 37 -1.64 -0.88 20.84
N VAL A 38 -0.35 -1.16 21.06
CA VAL A 38 0.12 -2.49 21.47
C VAL A 38 -0.58 -2.95 22.75
N ARG A 39 -0.74 -2.06 23.75
CA ARG A 39 -1.46 -2.35 24.99
C ARG A 39 -2.96 -2.64 24.75
N ALA A 40 -3.59 -1.93 23.83
CA ALA A 40 -4.98 -2.17 23.47
C ALA A 40 -5.14 -3.52 22.75
N LEU A 41 -4.24 -3.82 21.80
CA LEU A 41 -4.22 -5.10 21.08
C LEU A 41 -4.06 -6.30 22.01
N VAL A 42 -3.16 -6.22 23.00
CA VAL A 42 -3.00 -7.30 23.99
C VAL A 42 -4.31 -7.58 24.71
N ARG A 43 -5.03 -6.53 25.14
CA ARG A 43 -6.34 -6.71 25.80
C ARG A 43 -7.37 -7.31 24.87
N GLU A 44 -7.43 -6.81 23.63
CA GLU A 44 -8.44 -7.22 22.66
C GLU A 44 -8.23 -8.67 22.19
N ILE A 45 -6.96 -9.10 22.00
CA ILE A 45 -6.62 -10.48 21.67
C ILE A 45 -7.03 -11.44 22.80
N TYR A 46 -6.76 -11.07 24.08
CA TYR A 46 -7.27 -11.88 25.20
C TYR A 46 -8.80 -11.89 25.28
N ALA A 47 -9.45 -10.77 24.98
CA ALA A 47 -10.92 -10.72 24.94
C ALA A 47 -11.51 -11.60 23.82
N ALA A 48 -10.80 -11.76 22.71
CA ALA A 48 -11.14 -12.70 21.63
C ALA A 48 -10.77 -14.17 21.97
N GLY A 49 -10.13 -14.42 23.12
CA GLY A 49 -9.68 -15.75 23.53
C GLY A 49 -8.35 -16.18 22.92
N GLY A 50 -7.63 -15.30 22.24
CA GLY A 50 -6.32 -15.54 21.64
C GLY A 50 -5.15 -15.35 22.61
N HIS A 51 -3.96 -15.63 22.13
CA HIS A 51 -2.70 -15.54 22.87
C HIS A 51 -1.74 -14.54 22.22
N PRO A 52 -1.52 -13.31 22.79
CA PRO A 52 -0.64 -12.32 22.21
C PRO A 52 0.84 -12.61 22.50
N PHE A 53 1.67 -12.47 21.45
CA PHE A 53 3.14 -12.50 21.50
C PHE A 53 3.67 -11.14 21.06
N VAL A 54 4.24 -10.35 21.98
CA VAL A 54 4.69 -8.99 21.70
C VAL A 54 6.18 -8.96 21.43
N GLU A 55 6.56 -8.30 20.35
CA GLU A 55 7.93 -7.99 19.98
C GLU A 55 8.08 -6.50 19.71
N LEU A 56 8.98 -5.85 20.44
CA LEU A 56 9.28 -4.42 20.29
C LEU A 56 10.64 -4.29 19.59
N LYS A 57 10.68 -3.60 18.46
CA LYS A 57 11.89 -3.31 17.70
C LYS A 57 12.24 -1.83 17.77
N ASP A 58 13.52 -1.56 17.95
CA ASP A 58 14.08 -0.22 17.89
C ASP A 58 14.80 -0.04 16.54
N PRO A 59 14.43 0.95 15.71
CA PRO A 59 15.04 1.16 14.40
C PRO A 59 16.52 1.55 14.49
N VAL A 60 16.94 2.27 15.55
CA VAL A 60 18.34 2.65 15.75
C VAL A 60 19.20 1.41 16.03
N LEU A 61 18.71 0.50 16.90
CA LEU A 61 19.40 -0.77 17.17
C LEU A 61 19.41 -1.67 15.94
N THR A 62 18.31 -1.70 15.18
CA THR A 62 18.25 -2.46 13.92
C THR A 62 19.29 -1.94 12.93
N ARG A 63 19.41 -0.61 12.79
CA ARG A 63 20.44 0.01 11.95
C ARG A 63 21.86 -0.40 12.34
N GLU A 64 22.20 -0.36 13.64
CA GLU A 64 23.51 -0.79 14.12
C GLU A 64 23.81 -2.24 13.79
N ILE A 65 22.83 -3.13 13.92
CA ILE A 65 22.97 -4.55 13.53
C ILE A 65 23.18 -4.67 12.04
N VAL A 66 22.42 -3.96 11.22
CA VAL A 66 22.50 -4.05 9.75
C VAL A 66 23.81 -3.47 9.21
N MET A 67 24.33 -2.39 9.81
CA MET A 67 25.62 -1.79 9.46
C MET A 67 26.79 -2.77 9.65
N GLN A 68 26.73 -3.63 10.65
CA GLN A 68 27.83 -4.52 11.01
C GLN A 68 27.59 -5.99 10.68
N GLY A 69 26.32 -6.40 10.60
CA GLY A 69 25.91 -7.80 10.43
C GLY A 69 26.49 -8.48 9.18
N ASP A 70 26.58 -9.78 9.26
CA ASP A 70 27.06 -10.68 8.21
C ASP A 70 26.04 -11.79 7.92
N GLU A 71 26.33 -12.59 6.90
CA GLU A 71 25.48 -13.70 6.48
C GLU A 71 25.26 -14.74 7.59
N THR A 72 26.26 -14.96 8.45
CA THR A 72 26.17 -15.94 9.54
C THR A 72 25.14 -15.50 10.58
N LEU A 73 25.20 -14.22 10.97
CA LEU A 73 24.22 -13.63 11.89
C LEU A 73 22.82 -13.71 11.32
N TYR A 74 22.65 -13.29 10.05
CA TYR A 74 21.32 -13.21 9.44
C TYR A 74 20.66 -14.58 9.25
N LYS A 75 21.41 -15.61 8.88
CA LYS A 75 20.89 -16.98 8.80
C LYS A 75 20.41 -17.51 10.16
N LEU A 76 21.19 -17.29 11.20
CA LEU A 76 20.79 -17.71 12.56
C LEU A 76 19.56 -16.92 13.04
N TRP A 77 19.51 -15.62 12.75
CA TRP A 77 18.38 -14.76 13.12
C TRP A 77 17.10 -15.17 12.38
N GLU A 78 17.22 -15.42 11.06
CA GLU A 78 16.15 -15.97 10.25
C GLU A 78 15.61 -17.30 10.82
N GLU A 79 16.48 -18.26 11.13
CA GLU A 79 16.09 -19.58 11.67
C GLU A 79 15.26 -19.44 12.96
N VAL A 80 15.68 -18.57 13.88
CA VAL A 80 14.99 -18.33 15.15
C VAL A 80 13.62 -17.67 14.92
N ASP A 81 13.58 -16.64 14.09
CA ASP A 81 12.34 -15.89 13.85
C ASP A 81 11.35 -16.67 12.98
N LEU A 82 11.83 -17.47 12.00
CA LEU A 82 10.98 -18.38 11.23
C LEU A 82 10.38 -19.47 12.12
N TYR A 83 11.17 -20.05 13.05
CA TYR A 83 10.61 -21.00 14.01
C TYR A 83 9.46 -20.40 14.80
N LYS A 84 9.64 -19.16 15.31
CA LYS A 84 8.59 -18.42 16.02
C LYS A 84 7.40 -18.13 15.10
N MET A 85 7.64 -17.60 13.89
CA MET A 85 6.57 -17.21 12.97
C MET A 85 5.67 -18.39 12.58
N ARG A 86 6.25 -19.55 12.34
CA ARG A 86 5.52 -20.80 12.04
C ARG A 86 4.62 -21.31 13.18
N GLN A 87 4.78 -20.76 14.39
CA GLN A 87 3.87 -21.06 15.51
C GLN A 87 2.70 -20.07 15.61
N MET A 88 2.73 -18.99 14.84
CA MET A 88 1.72 -17.95 14.89
C MET A 88 0.59 -18.21 13.89
N ASP A 89 -0.64 -17.94 14.31
CA ASP A 89 -1.83 -18.02 13.48
C ASP A 89 -2.15 -16.65 12.83
N ALA A 90 -1.73 -15.56 13.49
CA ALA A 90 -1.90 -14.20 12.99
C ALA A 90 -0.70 -13.30 13.32
N TYR A 91 -0.55 -12.22 12.53
CA TYR A 91 0.49 -11.22 12.68
C TYR A 91 -0.08 -9.80 12.56
N ILE A 92 0.27 -8.93 13.49
CA ILE A 92 -0.05 -7.49 13.47
C ILE A 92 1.25 -6.71 13.52
N GLY A 93 1.60 -6.05 12.41
CA GLY A 93 2.82 -5.25 12.28
C GLY A 93 2.53 -3.76 12.37
N ILE A 94 3.17 -3.05 13.31
CA ILE A 94 2.95 -1.62 13.54
C ILE A 94 4.26 -0.87 13.37
N SER A 95 4.29 0.10 12.44
CA SER A 95 5.45 0.97 12.24
C SER A 95 5.16 2.37 12.77
N GLY A 96 5.94 2.80 13.76
CA GLY A 96 5.86 4.12 14.37
C GLY A 96 7.25 4.69 14.69
N ALA A 97 8.21 4.47 13.78
CA ALA A 97 9.56 5.03 13.89
C ALA A 97 9.53 6.56 13.80
N ASP A 98 10.24 7.23 14.70
CA ASP A 98 10.29 8.70 14.74
C ASP A 98 11.18 9.32 13.65
N ASN A 99 11.95 8.50 12.94
CA ASN A 99 12.77 8.89 11.79
C ASN A 99 12.55 7.89 10.65
N VAL A 100 11.91 8.33 9.56
CA VAL A 100 11.68 7.50 8.36
C VAL A 100 12.96 7.19 7.59
N ASN A 101 14.01 7.98 7.81
CA ASN A 101 15.29 7.87 7.12
C ASN A 101 16.37 7.16 7.96
N GLU A 102 16.00 6.49 9.06
CA GLU A 102 16.97 5.88 9.98
C GLU A 102 17.92 4.90 9.29
N MET A 103 17.46 4.24 8.22
CA MET A 103 18.26 3.27 7.47
C MET A 103 18.91 3.86 6.21
N ALA A 104 18.80 5.17 5.94
CA ALA A 104 19.18 5.77 4.66
C ALA A 104 20.68 5.78 4.39
N ASP A 105 21.52 5.74 5.41
CA ASP A 105 22.99 5.71 5.31
C ASP A 105 23.57 4.29 5.38
N VAL A 106 22.72 3.26 5.50
CA VAL A 106 23.17 1.86 5.44
C VAL A 106 23.62 1.56 4.01
N PRO A 107 24.86 1.03 3.82
CA PRO A 107 25.34 0.68 2.50
C PRO A 107 24.41 -0.31 1.78
N SER A 108 24.11 -0.06 0.50
CA SER A 108 23.17 -0.87 -0.29
C SER A 108 23.50 -2.36 -0.29
N ALA A 109 24.79 -2.73 -0.26
CA ALA A 109 25.21 -4.13 -0.18
C ALA A 109 24.83 -4.78 1.17
N LYS A 110 24.89 -4.03 2.27
CA LYS A 110 24.49 -4.51 3.60
C LYS A 110 22.98 -4.65 3.69
N MET A 111 22.25 -3.65 3.18
CA MET A 111 20.78 -3.68 3.13
C MET A 111 20.31 -4.88 2.30
N ARG A 112 20.90 -5.09 1.11
CA ARG A 112 20.55 -6.24 0.27
C ARG A 112 20.80 -7.58 0.99
N LEU A 113 21.96 -7.73 1.65
CA LEU A 113 22.27 -8.94 2.41
C LEU A 113 21.24 -9.21 3.52
N TYR A 114 20.87 -8.18 4.27
CA TYR A 114 19.83 -8.23 5.31
C TYR A 114 18.46 -8.64 4.74
N MET A 115 18.06 -8.03 3.61
CA MET A 115 16.80 -8.35 2.93
C MET A 115 16.77 -9.81 2.45
N GLU A 116 17.83 -10.24 1.74
CA GLU A 116 17.90 -11.57 1.13
C GLU A 116 18.07 -12.70 2.15
N LYS A 117 18.84 -12.49 3.21
CA LYS A 117 19.26 -13.55 4.15
C LYS A 117 18.46 -13.58 5.45
N TYR A 118 17.57 -12.60 5.66
CA TYR A 118 16.74 -12.55 6.86
C TYR A 118 15.27 -12.23 6.54
N LEU A 119 14.99 -11.06 5.92
CA LEU A 119 13.61 -10.58 5.84
C LEU A 119 12.77 -11.32 4.80
N SER A 120 13.35 -11.73 3.65
CA SER A 120 12.58 -12.26 2.52
C SER A 120 11.78 -13.52 2.89
N ASN A 121 12.43 -14.52 3.46
CA ASN A 121 11.77 -15.76 3.85
C ASN A 121 10.78 -15.57 5.01
N LEU A 122 11.11 -14.69 5.96
CA LEU A 122 10.22 -14.36 7.07
C LEU A 122 8.96 -13.66 6.58
N THR A 123 9.09 -12.75 5.62
CA THR A 123 7.96 -12.07 4.97
C THR A 123 7.10 -13.08 4.19
N ASN A 124 7.73 -13.97 3.42
CA ASN A 124 7.02 -15.00 2.67
C ASN A 124 6.24 -15.95 3.62
N GLU A 125 6.84 -16.38 4.72
CA GLU A 125 6.18 -17.21 5.72
C GLU A 125 4.95 -16.50 6.31
N ARG A 126 5.10 -15.22 6.69
CA ARG A 126 4.02 -14.41 7.23
C ARG A 126 2.88 -14.22 6.24
N VAL A 127 3.20 -13.82 5.01
CA VAL A 127 2.18 -13.50 4.00
C VAL A 127 1.40 -14.72 3.56
N ASN A 128 2.09 -15.86 3.37
CA ASN A 128 1.46 -17.05 2.80
C ASN A 128 0.82 -17.99 3.83
N ASN A 129 1.26 -17.94 5.09
CA ASN A 129 0.90 -18.95 6.09
C ASN A 129 0.24 -18.39 7.36
N THR A 130 0.04 -17.05 7.46
CA THR A 130 -0.68 -16.44 8.58
C THR A 130 -1.73 -15.45 8.09
N LYS A 131 -2.72 -15.17 8.93
CA LYS A 131 -3.54 -13.96 8.79
C LYS A 131 -2.66 -12.78 9.19
N TRP A 132 -2.60 -11.72 8.39
CA TRP A 132 -1.71 -10.62 8.72
C TRP A 132 -2.33 -9.26 8.40
N VAL A 133 -1.96 -8.27 9.21
CA VAL A 133 -2.25 -6.86 8.95
C VAL A 133 -1.05 -6.00 9.32
N VAL A 134 -0.78 -4.99 8.49
CA VAL A 134 0.25 -3.98 8.76
C VAL A 134 -0.33 -2.58 8.74
N LEU A 135 0.22 -1.72 9.59
CA LEU A 135 -0.21 -0.33 9.68
C LEU A 135 0.94 0.58 10.14
N ARG A 136 0.78 1.87 9.82
CA ARG A 136 1.55 2.94 10.48
C ARG A 136 0.88 3.31 11.79
N TYR A 137 1.64 3.96 12.69
CA TYR A 137 1.06 4.62 13.86
C TYR A 137 1.48 6.09 13.86
N PRO A 138 0.54 7.04 14.13
CA PRO A 138 0.81 8.47 13.97
C PRO A 138 1.92 8.93 14.90
N ASN A 139 2.83 9.73 14.35
CA ASN A 139 3.93 10.35 15.06
C ASN A 139 4.36 11.66 14.38
N SER A 140 5.32 12.36 14.98
CA SER A 140 5.81 13.63 14.45
C SER A 140 6.45 13.52 13.07
N SER A 141 7.08 12.40 12.75
CA SER A 141 7.68 12.17 11.44
C SER A 141 6.64 12.14 10.33
N MET A 142 5.55 11.40 10.53
CA MET A 142 4.44 11.33 9.57
C MET A 142 3.72 12.68 9.44
N ALA A 143 3.50 13.39 10.56
CA ALA A 143 2.89 14.72 10.52
C ALA A 143 3.73 15.72 9.73
N GLN A 144 5.08 15.67 9.85
CA GLN A 144 6.00 16.49 9.07
C GLN A 144 5.96 16.16 7.57
N LEU A 145 5.95 14.89 7.19
CA LEU A 145 5.80 14.46 5.79
C LEU A 145 4.49 14.96 5.19
N ALA A 146 3.39 14.86 5.95
CA ALA A 146 2.06 15.35 5.57
C ALA A 146 1.91 16.88 5.69
N SER A 147 2.96 17.60 6.10
CA SER A 147 2.98 19.06 6.26
C SER A 147 1.85 19.58 7.18
N THR A 148 1.62 18.92 8.32
CA THR A 148 0.56 19.23 9.27
C THR A 148 1.04 19.08 10.73
N SER A 149 0.22 19.53 11.69
CA SER A 149 0.48 19.27 13.11
C SER A 149 0.21 17.82 13.47
N LEU A 150 0.86 17.31 14.54
CA LEU A 150 0.63 15.96 15.03
C LEU A 150 -0.84 15.74 15.44
N GLU A 151 -1.45 16.70 16.12
CA GLU A 151 -2.85 16.62 16.56
C GLU A 151 -3.82 16.49 15.35
N GLN A 152 -3.59 17.30 14.30
CA GLN A 152 -4.39 17.23 13.08
C GLN A 152 -4.16 15.94 12.31
N PHE A 153 -2.90 15.46 12.28
CA PHE A 153 -2.59 14.18 11.66
C PHE A 153 -3.21 13.00 12.41
N GLU A 154 -3.19 13.00 13.75
CA GLU A 154 -3.85 11.97 14.57
C GLU A 154 -5.36 11.94 14.35
N ALA A 155 -6.01 13.10 14.28
CA ALA A 155 -7.45 13.18 14.00
C ALA A 155 -7.76 12.53 12.63
N PHE A 156 -7.05 12.95 11.59
CA PHE A 156 -7.14 12.35 10.26
C PHE A 156 -6.87 10.84 10.28
N TYR A 157 -5.78 10.41 10.90
CA TYR A 157 -5.37 9.01 10.97
C TYR A 157 -6.46 8.12 11.57
N PHE A 158 -7.06 8.53 12.67
CA PHE A 158 -8.10 7.73 13.32
C PHE A 158 -9.41 7.74 12.54
N ASP A 159 -9.75 8.82 11.84
CA ASP A 159 -10.92 8.82 10.92
C ASP A 159 -10.72 7.81 9.79
N VAL A 160 -9.53 7.77 9.20
CA VAL A 160 -9.17 6.87 8.12
C VAL A 160 -9.09 5.42 8.59
N CYS A 161 -8.38 5.15 9.71
CA CYS A 161 -8.09 3.79 10.16
C CYS A 161 -9.26 3.14 10.92
N ASN A 162 -10.20 3.94 11.44
CA ASN A 162 -11.42 3.47 12.11
C ASN A 162 -12.66 3.48 11.20
N LEU A 163 -12.49 3.66 9.90
CA LEU A 163 -13.57 3.53 8.92
C LEU A 163 -14.27 2.17 9.08
N ASP A 164 -15.57 2.12 8.80
CA ASP A 164 -16.29 0.85 8.69
C ASP A 164 -15.86 0.10 7.41
N TYR A 165 -14.78 -0.65 7.54
CA TYR A 165 -14.22 -1.45 6.45
C TYR A 165 -15.19 -2.52 5.95
N GLY A 166 -16.08 -3.03 6.79
CA GLY A 166 -17.13 -3.97 6.38
C GLY A 166 -18.17 -3.33 5.45
N LYS A 167 -18.54 -2.06 5.72
CA LYS A 167 -19.41 -1.27 4.84
C LYS A 167 -18.71 -0.97 3.52
N MET A 168 -17.47 -0.51 3.58
CA MET A 168 -16.66 -0.20 2.39
C MET A 168 -16.44 -1.45 1.53
N SER A 169 -16.10 -2.58 2.12
CA SER A 169 -15.92 -3.86 1.43
C SER A 169 -17.14 -4.25 0.60
N LYS A 170 -18.35 -4.11 1.17
CA LYS A 170 -19.60 -4.39 0.44
C LYS A 170 -19.83 -3.41 -0.72
N ALA A 171 -19.52 -2.14 -0.52
CA ALA A 171 -19.64 -1.15 -1.59
C ALA A 171 -18.66 -1.43 -2.75
N MET A 172 -17.46 -1.92 -2.42
CA MET A 172 -16.43 -2.28 -3.42
C MET A 172 -16.81 -3.47 -4.28
N ASP A 173 -17.72 -4.35 -3.84
CA ASP A 173 -18.19 -5.50 -4.64
C ASP A 173 -18.74 -5.05 -6.01
N ALA A 174 -19.44 -3.92 -6.08
CA ALA A 174 -19.93 -3.37 -7.34
C ALA A 174 -18.79 -3.01 -8.32
N LEU A 175 -17.68 -2.46 -7.82
CA LEU A 175 -16.52 -2.12 -8.63
C LEU A 175 -15.77 -3.39 -9.09
N VAL A 176 -15.65 -4.39 -8.22
CA VAL A 176 -15.09 -5.70 -8.58
C VAL A 176 -15.89 -6.32 -9.73
N GLU A 177 -17.22 -6.44 -9.57
CA GLU A 177 -18.09 -7.01 -10.60
C GLU A 177 -18.02 -6.25 -11.94
N ARG A 178 -17.82 -4.94 -11.87
CA ARG A 178 -17.69 -4.08 -13.05
C ARG A 178 -16.37 -4.31 -13.76
N LEU A 179 -15.24 -4.31 -13.02
CA LEU A 179 -13.91 -4.54 -13.55
C LEU A 179 -13.75 -5.96 -14.14
N GLU A 180 -14.32 -6.98 -13.50
CA GLU A 180 -14.30 -8.36 -14.03
C GLU A 180 -14.97 -8.51 -15.41
N LYS A 181 -15.92 -7.63 -15.73
CA LYS A 181 -16.63 -7.60 -17.03
C LYS A 181 -15.94 -6.69 -18.04
N THR A 182 -15.06 -5.80 -17.59
CA THR A 182 -14.39 -4.79 -18.42
C THR A 182 -13.21 -5.40 -19.16
N ARG A 183 -13.06 -5.04 -20.42
CA ARG A 183 -11.91 -5.45 -21.24
C ARG A 183 -10.95 -4.30 -21.48
N GLU A 184 -11.47 -3.12 -21.81
CA GLU A 184 -10.69 -1.95 -22.19
C GLU A 184 -10.90 -0.81 -21.20
N VAL A 185 -9.82 -0.22 -20.73
CA VAL A 185 -9.82 0.98 -19.89
C VAL A 185 -9.16 2.12 -20.65
N ARG A 186 -9.81 3.29 -20.64
CA ARG A 186 -9.19 4.54 -21.10
C ARG A 186 -9.28 5.58 -19.99
N ILE A 187 -8.18 6.29 -19.77
CA ILE A 187 -8.08 7.35 -18.76
C ILE A 187 -7.63 8.63 -19.45
N VAL A 188 -8.39 9.70 -19.25
CA VAL A 188 -8.13 11.02 -19.83
C VAL A 188 -8.05 12.06 -18.71
N GLY A 189 -7.07 12.93 -18.79
CA GLY A 189 -6.84 13.99 -17.80
C GLY A 189 -5.81 14.99 -18.27
N GLN A 190 -5.39 15.87 -17.39
CA GLN A 190 -4.36 16.86 -17.72
C GLN A 190 -3.02 16.15 -18.01
N GLY A 191 -2.57 16.21 -19.26
CA GLY A 191 -1.34 15.52 -19.69
C GLY A 191 -1.45 13.99 -19.74
N THR A 192 -2.67 13.45 -19.67
CA THR A 192 -2.93 12.00 -19.66
C THR A 192 -3.95 11.65 -20.76
N ASP A 193 -3.59 10.72 -21.62
CA ASP A 193 -4.48 9.94 -22.49
C ASP A 193 -3.87 8.55 -22.62
N LEU A 194 -4.38 7.63 -21.81
CA LEU A 194 -3.84 6.30 -21.60
C LEU A 194 -4.92 5.27 -21.90
N SER A 195 -4.59 4.22 -22.64
CA SER A 195 -5.49 3.10 -22.88
C SER A 195 -4.78 1.76 -22.70
N PHE A 196 -5.49 0.77 -22.17
CA PHE A 196 -4.98 -0.57 -21.91
C PHE A 196 -6.13 -1.57 -21.75
N SER A 197 -5.83 -2.85 -21.95
CA SER A 197 -6.75 -3.95 -21.65
C SER A 197 -6.49 -4.51 -20.24
N ILE A 198 -7.57 -4.95 -19.58
CA ILE A 198 -7.51 -5.70 -18.32
C ILE A 198 -8.19 -7.07 -18.45
N GLY A 199 -8.59 -7.44 -19.67
CA GLY A 199 -9.34 -8.67 -19.93
C GLY A 199 -8.60 -9.92 -19.42
N GLU A 200 -9.36 -10.79 -18.71
CA GLU A 200 -8.89 -12.07 -18.18
C GLU A 200 -7.88 -11.99 -17.00
N ILE A 201 -7.53 -10.80 -16.53
CA ILE A 201 -6.73 -10.63 -15.29
C ILE A 201 -7.68 -10.55 -14.08
N PRO A 202 -7.41 -11.30 -13.01
CA PRO A 202 -8.24 -11.25 -11.80
C PRO A 202 -8.33 -9.84 -11.21
N VAL A 203 -9.45 -9.55 -10.57
CA VAL A 203 -9.71 -8.30 -9.85
C VAL A 203 -9.71 -8.58 -8.35
N ILE A 204 -8.93 -7.83 -7.61
CA ILE A 204 -8.71 -8.02 -6.18
C ILE A 204 -9.21 -6.79 -5.42
N LYS A 205 -9.93 -7.05 -4.33
CA LYS A 205 -10.43 -6.04 -3.41
C LYS A 205 -9.56 -5.97 -2.16
N CYS A 206 -9.11 -4.78 -1.80
CA CYS A 206 -8.35 -4.50 -0.59
C CYS A 206 -9.19 -3.60 0.33
N ALA A 207 -9.74 -4.17 1.39
CA ALA A 207 -10.72 -3.53 2.25
C ALA A 207 -10.41 -3.68 3.75
N GLY A 208 -9.15 -3.62 4.14
CA GLY A 208 -8.70 -3.59 5.53
C GLY A 208 -8.34 -4.95 6.12
N GLU A 209 -8.23 -5.99 5.29
CA GLU A 209 -7.78 -7.30 5.74
C GLU A 209 -6.26 -7.31 6.00
N ASN A 210 -5.47 -6.77 5.07
CA ASN A 210 -4.01 -6.84 5.13
C ASN A 210 -3.34 -5.50 5.44
N ASN A 211 -3.94 -4.39 5.05
CA ASN A 211 -3.42 -3.05 5.27
C ASN A 211 -4.42 -2.18 6.02
N ILE A 212 -3.92 -1.30 6.91
CA ILE A 212 -4.69 -0.22 7.52
C ILE A 212 -3.85 1.07 7.46
N PRO A 213 -4.33 2.13 6.77
CA PRO A 213 -5.61 2.20 6.03
C PRO A 213 -5.62 1.36 4.77
N ASP A 214 -6.83 1.16 4.25
CA ASP A 214 -7.09 0.44 3.02
C ASP A 214 -8.21 1.13 2.22
N GLY A 215 -8.59 0.56 1.07
CA GLY A 215 -9.65 1.08 0.22
C GLY A 215 -9.22 1.23 -1.22
N GLU A 216 -8.94 0.11 -1.88
CA GLU A 216 -8.68 0.05 -3.32
C GLU A 216 -9.20 -1.24 -3.93
N VAL A 217 -9.46 -1.18 -5.21
CA VAL A 217 -9.67 -2.36 -6.05
C VAL A 217 -8.62 -2.36 -7.15
N PHE A 218 -7.86 -3.45 -7.25
CA PHE A 218 -6.78 -3.56 -8.21
C PHE A 218 -6.91 -4.75 -9.15
N THR A 219 -6.25 -4.64 -10.28
CA THR A 219 -5.98 -5.66 -11.28
C THR A 219 -4.65 -5.32 -11.95
N ALA A 220 -4.27 -6.00 -13.01
CA ALA A 220 -3.13 -5.58 -13.82
C ALA A 220 -3.56 -5.36 -15.28
N PRO A 221 -2.90 -4.43 -16.01
CA PRO A 221 -3.10 -4.36 -17.45
C PRO A 221 -2.48 -5.58 -18.14
N VAL A 222 -3.08 -6.04 -19.24
CA VAL A 222 -2.41 -6.99 -20.14
C VAL A 222 -1.07 -6.39 -20.57
N LYS A 223 0.02 -7.12 -20.40
CA LYS A 223 1.38 -6.60 -20.36
C LYS A 223 1.75 -5.71 -21.55
N ASP A 224 1.35 -6.09 -22.76
CA ASP A 224 1.68 -5.40 -24.02
C ASP A 224 0.56 -4.49 -24.55
N SER A 225 -0.53 -4.31 -23.76
CA SER A 225 -1.70 -3.54 -24.21
C SER A 225 -1.60 -2.04 -23.94
N VAL A 226 -0.70 -1.61 -23.04
CA VAL A 226 -0.64 -0.22 -22.58
C VAL A 226 -0.08 0.70 -23.66
N ASN A 227 -0.86 1.74 -24.02
CA ASN A 227 -0.46 2.76 -25.00
C ASN A 227 -0.92 4.13 -24.56
N GLY A 228 -0.10 5.16 -24.85
CA GLY A 228 -0.42 6.55 -24.55
C GLY A 228 0.54 7.21 -23.58
N VAL A 229 0.05 8.24 -22.90
CA VAL A 229 0.84 9.07 -21.96
C VAL A 229 0.08 9.21 -20.66
N ILE A 230 0.81 9.16 -19.54
CA ILE A 230 0.29 9.51 -18.22
C ILE A 230 1.19 10.55 -17.57
N SER A 231 0.57 11.60 -17.00
CA SER A 231 1.22 12.60 -16.16
C SER A 231 0.71 12.44 -14.72
N TYR A 232 1.60 12.07 -13.81
CA TYR A 232 1.27 11.92 -12.40
C TYR A 232 1.36 13.26 -11.67
N ASN A 233 0.41 13.51 -10.81
CA ASN A 233 0.26 14.76 -10.06
C ASN A 233 0.39 14.58 -8.54
N CYS A 234 0.69 13.36 -8.09
CA CYS A 234 1.01 13.04 -6.70
C CYS A 234 2.54 12.85 -6.57
N PRO A 235 3.21 13.49 -5.58
CA PRO A 235 4.61 13.24 -5.30
C PRO A 235 4.82 11.77 -4.88
N ALA A 236 5.85 11.12 -5.43
CA ALA A 236 6.16 9.73 -5.12
C ALA A 236 7.56 9.62 -4.47
N VAL A 237 7.63 8.96 -3.31
CA VAL A 237 8.89 8.71 -2.61
C VAL A 237 9.42 7.34 -2.98
N TYR A 238 10.66 7.27 -3.47
CA TYR A 238 11.33 6.01 -3.77
C TYR A 238 12.81 6.08 -3.39
N ASN A 239 13.27 5.12 -2.58
CA ASN A 239 14.65 5.07 -2.09
C ASN A 239 15.12 6.39 -1.44
N GLY A 240 14.26 7.05 -0.65
CA GLY A 240 14.57 8.30 0.05
C GLY A 240 14.61 9.54 -0.84
N PHE A 241 14.23 9.46 -2.12
CA PHE A 241 14.10 10.60 -3.02
C PHE A 241 12.62 10.84 -3.36
N THR A 242 12.21 12.11 -3.38
CA THR A 242 10.86 12.51 -3.79
C THR A 242 10.87 12.88 -5.27
N TYR A 243 10.14 12.09 -6.07
CA TYR A 243 9.89 12.36 -7.47
C TYR A 243 8.61 13.17 -7.62
N GLU A 244 8.65 14.16 -8.51
CA GLU A 244 7.53 15.04 -8.84
C GLU A 244 7.46 15.24 -10.35
N ASN A 245 6.28 15.60 -10.87
CA ASN A 245 6.04 15.84 -12.29
C ASN A 245 6.47 14.65 -13.17
N ILE A 246 6.16 13.44 -12.72
CA ILE A 246 6.47 12.22 -13.45
C ILE A 246 5.57 12.14 -14.68
N VAL A 247 6.18 11.97 -15.86
CA VAL A 247 5.46 11.68 -17.11
C VAL A 247 6.04 10.42 -17.73
N LEU A 248 5.17 9.47 -18.04
CA LEU A 248 5.55 8.22 -18.69
C LEU A 248 4.79 8.08 -20.02
N ARG A 249 5.52 7.73 -21.09
CA ARG A 249 4.94 7.40 -22.38
C ARG A 249 5.12 5.92 -22.67
N PHE A 250 4.02 5.28 -23.05
CA PHE A 250 3.93 3.84 -23.32
C PHE A 250 3.71 3.56 -24.79
N GLU A 251 4.39 2.53 -25.28
CA GLU A 251 4.16 1.91 -26.59
C GLU A 251 4.17 0.38 -26.41
N ASN A 252 3.06 -0.28 -26.75
CA ASN A 252 2.90 -1.72 -26.63
C ASN A 252 3.35 -2.25 -25.25
N GLY A 253 2.85 -1.63 -24.19
CA GLY A 253 3.10 -1.99 -22.79
C GLY A 253 4.38 -1.43 -22.18
N LYS A 254 5.37 -1.02 -23.01
CA LYS A 254 6.68 -0.60 -22.54
C LYS A 254 6.77 0.91 -22.32
N ILE A 255 7.37 1.32 -21.20
CA ILE A 255 7.78 2.72 -20.97
C ILE A 255 8.93 3.04 -21.93
N VAL A 256 8.64 3.84 -22.97
CA VAL A 256 9.61 4.29 -23.97
C VAL A 256 10.22 5.64 -23.65
N GLU A 257 9.53 6.43 -22.80
CA GLU A 257 10.02 7.71 -22.29
C GLU A 257 9.55 7.90 -20.85
N ALA A 258 10.47 8.36 -19.99
CA ALA A 258 10.19 8.69 -18.59
C ALA A 258 10.90 10.00 -18.24
N THR A 259 10.15 10.98 -17.73
CA THR A 259 10.66 12.25 -17.24
C THR A 259 10.13 12.56 -15.84
N ALA A 260 10.88 13.31 -15.07
CA ALA A 260 10.51 13.77 -13.71
C ALA A 260 11.34 15.03 -13.36
N ASN A 261 11.19 15.51 -12.12
CA ASN A 261 12.10 16.51 -11.56
C ASN A 261 13.60 16.08 -11.58
N ASP A 262 13.90 14.79 -11.63
CA ASP A 262 15.21 14.20 -11.90
C ASP A 262 15.05 13.07 -12.92
N THR A 263 15.17 13.42 -14.21
CA THR A 263 14.95 12.49 -15.32
C THR A 263 16.01 11.38 -15.39
N GLU A 264 17.25 11.66 -15.03
CA GLU A 264 18.31 10.66 -15.04
C GLU A 264 18.03 9.60 -13.96
N LYS A 265 17.71 10.06 -12.74
CA LYS A 265 17.46 9.18 -11.60
C LYS A 265 16.22 8.30 -11.80
N ILE A 266 15.12 8.83 -12.35
CA ILE A 266 13.93 8.01 -12.62
C ILE A 266 14.20 6.92 -13.66
N ASN A 267 15.00 7.23 -14.69
CA ASN A 267 15.39 6.21 -15.67
C ASN A 267 16.29 5.13 -15.07
N GLN A 268 17.16 5.46 -14.10
CA GLN A 268 17.93 4.45 -13.36
C GLN A 268 17.02 3.47 -12.60
N VAL A 269 15.89 3.94 -12.07
CA VAL A 269 14.88 3.07 -11.44
C VAL A 269 14.25 2.14 -12.47
N PHE A 270 13.82 2.67 -13.62
CA PHE A 270 13.19 1.87 -14.68
C PHE A 270 14.17 0.99 -15.47
N ASP A 271 15.46 1.20 -15.33
CA ASP A 271 16.51 0.38 -15.93
C ASP A 271 17.07 -0.70 -14.94
N THR A 272 16.40 -0.88 -13.79
CA THR A 272 16.77 -1.92 -12.81
C THR A 272 16.74 -3.32 -13.43
N ASP A 273 15.72 -3.63 -14.20
CA ASP A 273 15.56 -4.85 -14.99
C ASP A 273 14.56 -4.63 -16.15
N GLU A 274 14.37 -5.64 -16.99
CA GLU A 274 13.48 -5.55 -18.15
C GLU A 274 12.02 -5.29 -17.74
N GLY A 275 11.55 -5.92 -16.66
CA GLY A 275 10.16 -5.79 -16.18
C GLY A 275 9.86 -4.43 -15.55
N ALA A 276 10.87 -3.69 -15.11
CA ALA A 276 10.70 -2.37 -14.52
C ALA A 276 10.07 -1.33 -15.47
N ARG A 277 10.18 -1.55 -16.78
CA ARG A 277 9.55 -0.70 -17.81
C ARG A 277 8.16 -1.15 -18.25
N TYR A 278 7.57 -2.13 -17.58
CA TYR A 278 6.20 -2.60 -17.81
C TYR A 278 5.37 -2.40 -16.54
N VAL A 279 4.06 -2.37 -16.72
CA VAL A 279 3.12 -2.14 -15.62
C VAL A 279 2.69 -3.47 -15.01
N GLY A 280 2.75 -3.56 -13.69
CA GLY A 280 2.31 -4.72 -12.90
C GLY A 280 0.97 -4.54 -12.23
N GLU A 281 0.47 -3.29 -12.10
CA GLU A 281 -0.79 -3.04 -11.41
C GLU A 281 -1.51 -1.79 -11.93
N PHE A 282 -2.84 -1.88 -11.95
CA PHE A 282 -3.79 -0.78 -12.07
C PHE A 282 -4.79 -0.88 -10.93
N ALA A 283 -4.90 0.17 -10.13
CA ALA A 283 -5.82 0.18 -9.00
C ALA A 283 -6.59 1.50 -8.88
N ILE A 284 -7.74 1.44 -8.22
CA ILE A 284 -8.65 2.57 -8.02
C ILE A 284 -8.82 2.81 -6.53
N GLY A 285 -8.34 3.98 -6.05
CA GLY A 285 -8.47 4.41 -4.67
C GLY A 285 -9.88 4.92 -4.35
N VAL A 286 -10.44 4.45 -3.23
CA VAL A 286 -11.83 4.75 -2.81
C VAL A 286 -11.96 5.11 -1.34
N ASN A 287 -10.86 5.31 -0.59
CA ASN A 287 -10.97 5.67 0.82
C ASN A 287 -11.50 7.10 0.99
N PRO A 288 -12.70 7.30 1.59
CA PRO A 288 -13.41 8.58 1.58
C PRO A 288 -12.74 9.68 2.43
N TYR A 289 -11.78 9.32 3.27
CA TYR A 289 -11.10 10.25 4.18
C TYR A 289 -9.71 10.67 3.68
N ILE A 290 -9.11 9.93 2.74
CA ILE A 290 -7.79 10.28 2.18
C ILE A 290 -8.02 11.16 0.94
N LEU A 291 -7.77 12.46 1.07
CA LEU A 291 -8.12 13.44 0.03
C LEU A 291 -6.91 14.15 -0.59
N LYS A 292 -5.72 13.95 -0.03
CA LYS A 292 -4.46 14.59 -0.48
C LYS A 292 -3.26 13.72 -0.18
N PRO A 293 -2.14 13.91 -0.89
CA PRO A 293 -0.91 13.17 -0.65
C PRO A 293 -0.35 13.34 0.77
N MET A 294 0.08 12.23 1.36
CA MET A 294 0.77 12.17 2.65
C MET A 294 2.26 11.87 2.51
N LYS A 295 2.73 11.57 1.28
CA LYS A 295 4.08 11.06 0.98
C LYS A 295 4.37 9.74 1.72
N ASP A 296 3.35 8.95 1.90
CA ASP A 296 3.41 7.57 2.38
C ASP A 296 2.51 6.74 1.47
N THR A 297 3.09 5.78 0.75
CA THR A 297 2.41 4.96 -0.27
C THR A 297 1.17 4.28 0.29
N LEU A 298 1.24 3.75 1.52
CA LEU A 298 0.10 3.07 2.15
C LEU A 298 -1.17 3.94 2.24
N PHE A 299 -1.01 5.27 2.32
CA PHE A 299 -2.13 6.21 2.29
C PHE A 299 -2.41 6.71 0.88
N ASP A 300 -1.37 7.07 0.14
CA ASP A 300 -1.51 7.82 -1.12
C ASP A 300 -2.16 6.96 -2.23
N GLU A 301 -1.93 5.66 -2.23
CA GLU A 301 -2.55 4.71 -3.16
C GLU A 301 -4.07 4.55 -2.96
N LYS A 302 -4.59 4.89 -1.76
CA LYS A 302 -6.00 4.80 -1.42
C LYS A 302 -6.78 6.11 -1.57
N ILE A 303 -6.14 7.20 -2.05
CA ILE A 303 -6.76 8.53 -2.15
C ILE A 303 -8.10 8.45 -2.91
N MET A 304 -9.14 9.06 -2.33
CA MET A 304 -10.44 9.16 -2.96
C MET A 304 -10.36 9.89 -4.30
N GLY A 305 -10.88 9.25 -5.35
CA GLY A 305 -10.86 9.82 -6.70
C GLY A 305 -9.50 9.72 -7.40
N SER A 306 -8.55 8.96 -6.84
CA SER A 306 -7.30 8.61 -7.51
C SER A 306 -7.39 7.26 -8.22
N PHE A 307 -6.37 6.98 -8.97
CA PHE A 307 -5.94 5.66 -9.38
C PHE A 307 -4.41 5.61 -9.28
N HIS A 308 -3.86 4.43 -9.14
CA HIS A 308 -2.42 4.26 -9.34
C HIS A 308 -2.16 3.29 -10.50
N PHE A 309 -1.06 3.55 -11.17
CA PHE A 309 -0.63 2.79 -12.33
C PHE A 309 0.86 2.49 -12.12
N THR A 310 1.15 1.24 -11.79
CA THR A 310 2.33 0.80 -11.06
C THR A 310 3.33 0.10 -11.96
N PRO A 311 4.44 0.74 -12.33
CA PRO A 311 5.52 0.06 -13.02
C PRO A 311 6.18 -1.02 -12.15
N GLY A 312 6.54 -2.14 -12.79
CA GLY A 312 7.27 -3.22 -12.17
C GLY A 312 6.46 -4.51 -12.00
N ARG A 313 6.76 -5.26 -10.95
CA ARG A 313 6.22 -6.61 -10.71
C ARG A 313 4.70 -6.60 -10.50
N ALA A 314 4.00 -7.53 -11.15
CA ALA A 314 2.62 -7.84 -10.83
C ALA A 314 2.52 -8.74 -9.60
N TYR A 315 1.45 -8.60 -8.81
CA TYR A 315 1.12 -9.53 -7.74
C TYR A 315 0.67 -10.89 -8.31
N GLU A 316 0.89 -11.96 -7.57
CA GLU A 316 0.53 -13.32 -8.00
C GLU A 316 -0.99 -13.47 -8.19
N ASP A 317 -1.78 -12.83 -7.32
CA ASP A 317 -3.25 -12.90 -7.32
C ASP A 317 -3.89 -12.17 -8.53
N ALA A 318 -3.17 -11.22 -9.14
CA ALA A 318 -3.60 -10.48 -10.34
C ALA A 318 -2.45 -10.40 -11.36
N SER A 319 -1.84 -11.54 -11.67
CA SER A 319 -0.62 -11.57 -12.47
C SER A 319 -0.90 -11.39 -13.97
N ASN A 320 -0.19 -10.45 -14.59
CA ASN A 320 -0.08 -10.30 -16.04
C ASN A 320 1.24 -10.90 -16.59
N GLY A 321 1.96 -11.66 -15.74
CA GLY A 321 3.24 -12.28 -16.10
C GLY A 321 4.45 -11.36 -16.03
N ASN A 322 4.29 -10.09 -15.60
CA ASN A 322 5.43 -9.20 -15.45
C ASN A 322 6.17 -9.42 -14.14
N ALA A 323 7.44 -9.78 -14.24
CA ALA A 323 8.35 -9.96 -13.11
C ALA A 323 9.39 -8.83 -13.11
N SER A 324 9.63 -8.24 -11.95
CA SER A 324 10.61 -7.18 -11.74
C SER A 324 11.08 -7.16 -10.28
N ALA A 325 12.23 -6.58 -10.04
CA ALA A 325 12.71 -6.27 -8.70
C ALA A 325 12.03 -5.04 -8.09
N ILE A 326 11.38 -4.20 -8.91
CA ILE A 326 10.61 -3.05 -8.44
C ILE A 326 9.10 -3.33 -8.49
N HIS A 327 8.36 -2.65 -7.64
CA HIS A 327 6.93 -2.44 -7.65
C HIS A 327 6.73 -1.04 -7.08
N TRP A 328 6.30 -0.09 -7.92
CA TRP A 328 6.29 1.31 -7.53
C TRP A 328 4.94 1.97 -7.83
N ASP A 329 4.11 2.14 -6.78
CA ASP A 329 2.79 2.73 -6.88
C ASP A 329 2.90 4.22 -7.16
N LEU A 330 2.64 4.58 -8.40
CA LEU A 330 2.55 5.95 -8.86
C LEU A 330 1.09 6.38 -8.94
N VAL A 331 0.74 7.41 -8.17
CA VAL A 331 -0.65 7.84 -7.97
C VAL A 331 -0.99 9.03 -8.87
N CYS A 332 -2.17 8.97 -9.50
CA CYS A 332 -2.76 10.06 -10.25
C CYS A 332 -4.13 10.40 -9.66
N ILE A 333 -4.30 11.63 -9.18
CA ILE A 333 -5.52 12.11 -8.55
C ILE A 333 -6.37 12.82 -9.61
N GLN A 334 -7.65 12.45 -9.73
CA GLN A 334 -8.57 13.00 -10.73
C GLN A 334 -9.62 13.95 -10.14
N THR A 335 -9.50 14.37 -8.88
CA THR A 335 -10.41 15.39 -8.34
C THR A 335 -10.17 16.77 -8.97
N PRO A 336 -11.16 17.69 -8.96
CA PRO A 336 -11.03 19.00 -9.61
C PRO A 336 -9.82 19.81 -9.13
N GLU A 337 -9.45 19.71 -7.87
CA GLU A 337 -8.28 20.38 -7.27
C GLU A 337 -6.96 19.95 -7.91
N TYR A 338 -6.93 18.75 -8.50
CA TYR A 338 -5.76 18.17 -9.18
C TYR A 338 -5.90 18.15 -10.70
N GLY A 339 -6.85 18.93 -11.26
CA GLY A 339 -7.02 19.08 -12.70
C GLY A 339 -8.15 18.24 -13.31
N GLY A 340 -8.86 17.46 -12.50
CA GLY A 340 -9.96 16.62 -12.96
C GLY A 340 -9.49 15.44 -13.82
N GLY A 341 -10.46 14.76 -14.44
CA GLY A 341 -10.20 13.66 -15.38
C GLY A 341 -11.39 12.75 -15.56
N GLU A 342 -11.28 11.87 -16.52
CA GLU A 342 -12.33 10.93 -16.90
C GLU A 342 -11.75 9.51 -17.00
N MET A 343 -12.53 8.51 -16.60
CA MET A 343 -12.19 7.10 -16.72
C MET A 343 -13.33 6.38 -17.44
N TYR A 344 -12.96 5.61 -18.45
CA TYR A 344 -13.90 4.88 -19.29
C TYR A 344 -13.62 3.38 -19.18
N PHE A 345 -14.69 2.57 -19.06
CA PHE A 345 -14.65 1.11 -19.18
C PHE A 345 -15.44 0.70 -20.42
N ASP A 346 -14.79 0.01 -21.36
CA ASP A 346 -15.37 -0.39 -22.64
C ASP A 346 -16.10 0.75 -23.39
N GLY A 347 -15.57 1.98 -23.26
CA GLY A 347 -16.10 3.20 -23.86
C GLY A 347 -17.21 3.90 -23.07
N GLU A 348 -17.69 3.34 -21.95
CA GLU A 348 -18.64 3.99 -21.04
C GLU A 348 -17.89 4.86 -20.02
N LEU A 349 -18.32 6.10 -19.84
CA LEU A 349 -17.79 7.00 -18.81
C LEU A 349 -18.26 6.53 -17.43
N VAL A 350 -17.35 5.98 -16.63
CA VAL A 350 -17.67 5.44 -15.31
C VAL A 350 -17.27 6.38 -14.16
N ARG A 351 -16.22 7.19 -14.36
CA ARG A 351 -15.75 8.15 -13.33
C ARG A 351 -15.36 9.47 -14.00
N LYS A 352 -15.83 10.57 -13.43
CA LYS A 352 -15.50 11.94 -13.84
C LYS A 352 -15.10 12.77 -12.64
N ASP A 353 -14.00 13.49 -12.75
CA ASP A 353 -13.49 14.39 -11.72
C ASP A 353 -13.40 13.70 -10.34
N GLY A 354 -12.92 12.46 -10.33
CA GLY A 354 -12.75 11.64 -9.15
C GLY A 354 -14.02 10.98 -8.59
N ARG A 355 -15.19 11.20 -9.22
CA ARG A 355 -16.49 10.68 -8.77
C ARG A 355 -17.07 9.67 -9.75
N PHE A 356 -17.61 8.58 -9.24
CA PHE A 356 -18.36 7.63 -10.04
C PHE A 356 -19.69 8.27 -10.49
N VAL A 357 -20.01 8.09 -11.79
CA VAL A 357 -21.16 8.72 -12.44
C VAL A 357 -22.15 7.68 -13.00
N VAL A 358 -21.90 6.40 -12.78
CA VAL A 358 -22.81 5.30 -13.13
C VAL A 358 -23.50 4.78 -11.87
N GLU A 359 -24.77 4.45 -11.98
CA GLU A 359 -25.68 4.16 -10.86
C GLU A 359 -25.13 3.05 -9.93
N ASP A 360 -24.59 1.98 -10.50
CA ASP A 360 -24.05 0.84 -9.77
C ASP A 360 -22.79 1.16 -8.95
N LEU A 361 -22.02 2.19 -9.32
CA LEU A 361 -20.81 2.60 -8.63
C LEU A 361 -20.99 3.85 -7.74
N GLU A 362 -22.13 4.53 -7.76
CA GLU A 362 -22.36 5.71 -6.90
C GLU A 362 -22.22 5.39 -5.41
N VAL A 363 -22.44 4.16 -5.01
CA VAL A 363 -22.24 3.67 -3.63
C VAL A 363 -20.81 3.90 -3.11
N LEU A 364 -19.82 4.02 -4.01
CA LEU A 364 -18.42 4.29 -3.69
C LEU A 364 -18.09 5.78 -3.56
N ASN A 365 -19.03 6.68 -3.87
CA ASN A 365 -18.79 8.10 -3.65
C ASN A 365 -18.71 8.44 -2.15
N PRO A 366 -17.87 9.42 -1.74
CA PRO A 366 -17.48 9.61 -0.34
C PRO A 366 -18.65 9.81 0.63
N GLU A 367 -19.74 10.46 0.22
CA GLU A 367 -20.94 10.66 1.02
C GLU A 367 -21.67 9.36 1.38
N ASN A 368 -21.45 8.30 0.63
CA ASN A 368 -22.06 7.00 0.85
C ASN A 368 -21.20 6.07 1.68
N LEU A 369 -19.88 6.34 1.77
CA LEU A 369 -18.90 5.54 2.51
C LEU A 369 -18.61 6.07 3.93
N LYS A 370 -18.81 7.37 4.17
CA LYS A 370 -18.64 8.02 5.49
C LYS A 370 -19.72 7.66 6.48
#